data_43860235c31370cb7f295fc857cc2a35
#
_entry.id   43860235c31370cb7f295fc857cc2a35
#
_cell.length_a   1.000
_cell.length_b   1.000
_cell.length_c   1.000
_cell.angle_alpha   90.00
_cell.angle_beta   90.00
_cell.angle_gamma   90.00
#
_symmetry.space_group_name_H-M   'P 1'
#
loop_
_entity.id
_entity.type
_entity.pdbx_description
1 polymer ?
#
loop_
_entity_poly.entity_id
_entity_poly.type
_entity_poly.pdbx_seq_one_letter_code
_entity_poly.pdbx_strand_id
1 'polypeptide(L)'
;QGVITPGINISNPNLPWFRLTNYGKKVIQEERFLPHDPTNYIQSFKQIISKPDPIVIAYLEESLRCFTAGCLMASTMMLGIASEITFLNLCAAMLNGLKDASERAKFQKIIDSISMVAKFKFVRDKIEEVMKNAKQALPDNTIIVLLSVFDLVRTERNDVGHPQGNLPNLTRDQVFVYMRMFPQYCLTVQEVESYLKTNKV
;
A
#
# COMPACT_ATOMS: atom_id res chain seq x y z
N GLN A 1 7.19 10.53 18.65
CA GLN A 1 7.02 10.28 20.10
C GLN A 1 7.33 8.81 20.37
N GLY A 2 8.16 8.53 21.42
CA GLY A 2 8.51 7.16 21.77
C GLY A 2 7.35 6.41 22.44
N VAL A 3 7.38 5.09 22.35
CA VAL A 3 6.41 4.18 23.01
C VAL A 3 6.59 4.21 24.52
N ILE A 4 7.85 4.33 24.96
CA ILE A 4 8.24 4.42 26.36
C ILE A 4 8.98 5.74 26.65
N THR A 5 8.95 6.16 27.88
CA THR A 5 9.76 7.29 28.39
C THR A 5 10.52 6.84 29.64
N PRO A 6 11.80 7.28 29.82
CA PRO A 6 12.55 6.99 31.03
C PRO A 6 11.81 7.44 32.28
N GLY A 7 12.04 6.70 33.37
CA GLY A 7 11.50 6.99 34.70
C GLY A 7 10.04 6.56 34.89
N ILE A 8 9.72 6.14 36.11
CA ILE A 8 8.37 5.79 36.55
C ILE A 8 7.76 6.79 37.51
N ASN A 9 8.59 7.49 38.28
CA ASN A 9 8.19 8.51 39.26
C ASN A 9 9.36 9.42 39.58
N ILE A 10 9.15 10.38 40.49
CA ILE A 10 10.16 11.35 40.90
C ILE A 10 11.38 10.67 41.55
N SER A 11 11.19 9.57 42.29
CA SER A 11 12.27 8.83 42.94
C SER A 11 13.09 7.96 41.99
N ASN A 12 12.50 7.59 40.81
CA ASN A 12 13.15 6.77 39.80
C ASN A 12 12.98 7.43 38.42
N PRO A 13 13.67 8.57 38.17
CA PRO A 13 13.41 9.39 36.96
C PRO A 13 14.10 8.88 35.68
N ASN A 14 15.05 7.92 35.81
CA ASN A 14 15.90 7.47 34.72
C ASN A 14 15.75 5.95 34.42
N LEU A 15 16.39 5.49 33.34
CA LEU A 15 16.57 4.07 33.09
C LEU A 15 17.37 3.41 34.24
N PRO A 16 17.11 2.14 34.57
CA PRO A 16 16.32 1.15 33.80
C PRO A 16 14.80 1.27 34.00
N TRP A 17 14.36 2.23 34.78
CA TRP A 17 12.93 2.46 34.98
C TRP A 17 12.31 3.18 33.77
N PHE A 18 11.16 2.76 33.34
CA PHE A 18 10.42 3.40 32.25
C PHE A 18 8.91 3.26 32.43
N ARG A 19 8.16 4.10 31.73
CA ARG A 19 6.70 4.04 31.66
C ARG A 19 6.24 4.16 30.23
N LEU A 20 5.05 3.63 29.93
CA LEU A 20 4.38 3.83 28.65
C LEU A 20 3.94 5.27 28.51
N THR A 21 4.23 5.86 27.37
CA THR A 21 3.62 7.14 26.96
C THR A 21 2.14 6.93 26.64
N ASN A 22 1.37 8.00 26.49
CA ASN A 22 -0.02 7.90 25.98
C ASN A 22 -0.04 7.29 24.57
N TYR A 23 0.97 7.58 23.77
CA TYR A 23 1.17 6.94 22.47
C TYR A 23 1.46 5.44 22.63
N GLY A 24 2.35 5.05 23.53
CA GLY A 24 2.64 3.65 23.81
C GLY A 24 1.42 2.84 24.25
N LYS A 25 0.54 3.44 25.06
CA LYS A 25 -0.74 2.80 25.44
C LYS A 25 -1.64 2.56 24.23
N LYS A 26 -1.73 3.55 23.30
CA LYS A 26 -2.48 3.38 22.06
C LYS A 26 -1.88 2.31 21.16
N VAL A 27 -0.55 2.26 21.02
CA VAL A 27 0.15 1.24 20.24
C VAL A 27 -0.18 -0.17 20.71
N ILE A 28 -0.22 -0.39 22.03
CA ILE A 28 -0.58 -1.70 22.60
C ILE A 28 -2.05 -2.06 22.36
N GLN A 29 -2.94 -1.06 22.31
CA GLN A 29 -4.37 -1.26 22.06
C GLN A 29 -4.71 -1.42 20.57
N GLU A 30 -3.92 -0.77 19.70
CA GLU A 30 -4.08 -0.83 18.24
C GLU A 30 -3.21 -1.96 17.65
N GLU A 31 -3.71 -3.18 17.62
CA GLU A 31 -2.93 -4.40 17.37
C GLU A 31 -2.37 -4.58 15.95
N ARG A 32 -2.63 -3.68 14.96
CA ARG A 32 -2.24 -3.95 13.56
C ARG A 32 -1.71 -2.72 12.82
N PHE A 33 -0.71 -2.96 11.94
CA PHE A 33 -0.19 -2.01 10.94
C PHE A 33 0.25 -0.66 11.50
N LEU A 34 1.10 -0.70 12.55
CA LEU A 34 1.73 0.47 13.08
C LEU A 34 3.08 0.70 12.41
N PRO A 35 3.25 1.74 11.57
CA PRO A 35 4.52 2.04 10.90
C PRO A 35 5.70 2.30 11.84
N HIS A 36 5.42 2.55 13.12
CA HIS A 36 6.44 2.70 14.15
C HIS A 36 6.97 1.37 14.70
N ASP A 37 6.33 0.25 14.36
CA ASP A 37 6.77 -1.11 14.63
C ASP A 37 6.90 -1.89 13.32
N PRO A 38 7.99 -1.72 12.58
CA PRO A 38 8.19 -2.36 11.28
C PRO A 38 8.09 -3.89 11.33
N THR A 39 8.60 -4.50 12.40
CA THR A 39 8.61 -5.96 12.53
C THR A 39 7.19 -6.52 12.63
N ASN A 40 6.38 -5.98 13.54
CA ASN A 40 4.99 -6.41 13.70
C ASN A 40 4.14 -6.04 12.48
N TYR A 41 4.40 -4.89 11.87
CA TYR A 41 3.72 -4.48 10.62
C TYR A 41 3.94 -5.53 9.52
N ILE A 42 5.18 -5.92 9.25
CA ILE A 42 5.52 -6.91 8.22
C ILE A 42 4.98 -8.31 8.56
N GLN A 43 5.04 -8.72 9.83
CA GLN A 43 4.44 -9.98 10.26
C GLN A 43 2.94 -10.00 10.02
N SER A 44 2.23 -8.94 10.42
CA SER A 44 0.78 -8.80 10.20
C SER A 44 0.44 -8.76 8.70
N PHE A 45 1.25 -8.07 7.89
CA PHE A 45 1.10 -8.02 6.44
C PHE A 45 1.19 -9.42 5.81
N LYS A 46 2.21 -10.21 6.20
CA LYS A 46 2.41 -11.59 5.72
C LYS A 46 1.32 -12.56 6.19
N GLN A 47 0.59 -12.24 7.26
CA GLN A 47 -0.55 -13.06 7.73
C GLN A 47 -1.81 -12.83 6.88
N ILE A 48 -2.04 -11.61 6.40
CA ILE A 48 -3.26 -11.28 5.65
C ILE A 48 -3.07 -11.41 4.13
N ILE A 49 -1.87 -11.15 3.61
CA ILE A 49 -1.55 -11.29 2.19
C ILE A 49 -0.96 -12.68 1.94
N SER A 50 -1.69 -13.51 1.20
CA SER A 50 -1.23 -14.84 0.84
C SER A 50 -0.10 -14.76 -0.19
N LYS A 51 1.09 -15.28 0.15
CA LYS A 51 2.27 -15.31 -0.72
C LYS A 51 2.62 -13.92 -1.30
N PRO A 52 2.89 -12.93 -0.44
CA PRO A 52 3.21 -11.58 -0.91
C PRO A 52 4.47 -11.61 -1.80
N ASP A 53 4.46 -10.76 -2.82
CA ASP A 53 5.61 -10.58 -3.70
C ASP A 53 6.84 -10.14 -2.88
N PRO A 54 7.97 -10.84 -2.96
CA PRO A 54 9.17 -10.51 -2.18
C PRO A 54 9.74 -9.13 -2.52
N ILE A 55 9.52 -8.62 -3.74
CA ILE A 55 9.96 -7.28 -4.13
C ILE A 55 9.08 -6.24 -3.44
N VAL A 56 7.76 -6.44 -3.38
CA VAL A 56 6.84 -5.57 -2.63
C VAL A 56 7.24 -5.53 -1.15
N ILE A 57 7.55 -6.69 -0.56
CA ILE A 57 8.01 -6.76 0.83
C ILE A 57 9.30 -5.96 1.04
N ALA A 58 10.29 -6.11 0.16
CA ALA A 58 11.56 -5.40 0.29
C ALA A 58 11.38 -3.87 0.27
N TYR A 59 10.58 -3.34 -0.66
CA TYR A 59 10.29 -1.91 -0.71
C TYR A 59 9.45 -1.43 0.47
N LEU A 60 8.50 -2.24 0.95
CA LEU A 60 7.70 -1.92 2.13
C LEU A 60 8.55 -1.87 3.40
N GLU A 61 9.46 -2.82 3.59
CA GLU A 61 10.41 -2.83 4.71
C GLU A 61 11.32 -1.60 4.67
N GLU A 62 11.83 -1.21 3.49
CA GLU A 62 12.62 -0.01 3.33
C GLU A 62 11.81 1.25 3.65
N SER A 63 10.57 1.32 3.17
CA SER A 63 9.64 2.42 3.48
C SER A 63 9.44 2.58 4.98
N LEU A 64 9.20 1.49 5.70
CA LEU A 64 9.02 1.50 7.16
C LEU A 64 10.29 1.92 7.90
N ARG A 65 11.48 1.49 7.45
CA ARG A 65 12.78 1.95 8.01
C ARG A 65 12.95 3.45 7.82
N CYS A 66 12.71 3.96 6.61
CA CYS A 66 12.77 5.39 6.31
C CYS A 66 11.78 6.20 7.15
N PHE A 67 10.55 5.72 7.32
CA PHE A 67 9.54 6.35 8.17
C PHE A 67 10.00 6.44 9.63
N THR A 68 10.55 5.36 10.15
CA THR A 68 11.04 5.30 11.55
C THR A 68 12.19 6.26 11.76
N ALA A 69 13.08 6.39 10.77
CA ALA A 69 14.21 7.33 10.78
C ALA A 69 13.78 8.80 10.53
N GLY A 70 12.52 9.07 10.20
CA GLY A 70 12.03 10.41 9.87
C GLY A 70 12.33 10.87 8.44
N CYS A 71 12.82 10.00 7.57
CA CYS A 71 13.11 10.26 6.16
C CYS A 71 11.83 10.13 5.32
N LEU A 72 10.89 11.08 5.48
CA LEU A 72 9.52 10.96 4.94
C LEU A 72 9.48 10.88 3.40
N MET A 73 10.29 11.67 2.69
CA MET A 73 10.38 11.59 1.22
C MET A 73 10.84 10.21 0.75
N ALA A 74 11.90 9.67 1.33
CA ALA A 74 12.39 8.33 0.99
C ALA A 74 11.34 7.26 1.33
N SER A 75 10.68 7.38 2.47
CA SER A 75 9.57 6.50 2.87
C SER A 75 8.45 6.49 1.83
N THR A 76 7.98 7.67 1.40
CA THR A 76 6.94 7.82 0.39
C THR A 76 7.36 7.25 -0.96
N MET A 77 8.61 7.48 -1.37
CA MET A 77 9.16 6.90 -2.61
C MET A 77 9.13 5.38 -2.59
N MET A 78 9.60 4.75 -1.52
CA MET A 78 9.63 3.29 -1.39
C MET A 78 8.22 2.70 -1.34
N LEU A 79 7.29 3.33 -0.60
CA LEU A 79 5.89 2.92 -0.58
C LEU A 79 5.23 3.05 -1.97
N GLY A 80 5.55 4.12 -2.69
CA GLY A 80 5.09 4.34 -4.07
C GLY A 80 5.52 3.22 -5.01
N ILE A 81 6.79 2.82 -4.94
CA ILE A 81 7.32 1.70 -5.76
C ILE A 81 6.63 0.39 -5.38
N ALA A 82 6.45 0.10 -4.09
CA ALA A 82 5.72 -1.09 -3.64
C ALA A 82 4.28 -1.11 -4.18
N SER A 83 3.59 0.04 -4.17
CA SER A 83 2.24 0.19 -4.72
C SER A 83 2.20 -0.02 -6.24
N GLU A 84 3.15 0.54 -6.99
CA GLU A 84 3.24 0.36 -8.44
C GLU A 84 3.49 -1.11 -8.81
N ILE A 85 4.40 -1.80 -8.12
CA ILE A 85 4.66 -3.23 -8.36
C ILE A 85 3.40 -4.05 -8.10
N THR A 86 2.70 -3.80 -6.99
CA THR A 86 1.43 -4.45 -6.67
C THR A 86 0.40 -4.25 -7.79
N PHE A 87 0.30 -3.03 -8.33
CA PHE A 87 -0.59 -2.74 -9.45
C PHE A 87 -0.16 -3.42 -10.76
N LEU A 88 1.15 -3.49 -11.05
CA LEU A 88 1.64 -4.19 -12.24
C LEU A 88 1.39 -5.70 -12.18
N ASN A 89 1.44 -6.31 -10.98
CA ASN A 89 1.04 -7.69 -10.77
C ASN A 89 -0.46 -7.89 -11.09
N LEU A 90 -1.31 -6.95 -10.68
CA LEU A 90 -2.73 -6.95 -11.06
C LEU A 90 -2.92 -6.81 -12.59
N CYS A 91 -2.14 -5.96 -13.26
CA CYS A 91 -2.17 -5.84 -14.72
C CYS A 91 -1.83 -7.18 -15.40
N ALA A 92 -0.81 -7.89 -14.92
CA ALA A 92 -0.45 -9.21 -15.44
C ALA A 92 -1.57 -10.24 -15.20
N ALA A 93 -2.19 -10.24 -14.03
CA ALA A 93 -3.34 -11.08 -13.72
C ALA A 93 -4.54 -10.75 -14.61
N MET A 94 -4.84 -9.48 -14.84
CA MET A 94 -5.90 -9.01 -15.74
C MET A 94 -5.65 -9.48 -17.17
N LEU A 95 -4.44 -9.29 -17.70
CA LEU A 95 -4.08 -9.76 -19.04
C LEU A 95 -4.33 -11.27 -19.22
N ASN A 96 -3.94 -12.06 -18.22
CA ASN A 96 -4.16 -13.50 -18.22
C ASN A 96 -5.65 -13.86 -18.04
N GLY A 97 -6.44 -13.00 -17.41
CA GLY A 97 -7.88 -13.16 -17.18
C GLY A 97 -8.76 -12.86 -18.40
N LEU A 98 -8.31 -12.04 -19.33
CA LEU A 98 -9.09 -11.65 -20.52
C LEU A 98 -9.38 -12.85 -21.43
N LYS A 99 -10.66 -13.02 -21.83
CA LYS A 99 -11.10 -14.04 -22.80
C LYS A 99 -10.83 -13.62 -24.24
N ASP A 100 -11.20 -12.39 -24.56
CA ASP A 100 -11.14 -11.88 -25.93
C ASP A 100 -9.70 -11.61 -26.36
N ALA A 101 -9.30 -12.19 -27.51
CA ALA A 101 -7.94 -12.06 -28.03
C ALA A 101 -7.61 -10.63 -28.48
N SER A 102 -8.61 -9.88 -28.98
CA SER A 102 -8.43 -8.49 -29.42
C SER A 102 -8.23 -7.57 -28.20
N GLU A 103 -9.03 -7.75 -27.17
CA GLU A 103 -8.85 -7.02 -25.89
C GLU A 103 -7.51 -7.34 -25.24
N ARG A 104 -7.10 -8.61 -25.26
CA ARG A 104 -5.78 -9.02 -24.75
C ARG A 104 -4.65 -8.34 -25.51
N ALA A 105 -4.71 -8.32 -26.87
CA ALA A 105 -3.72 -7.63 -27.70
C ALA A 105 -3.72 -6.12 -27.46
N LYS A 106 -4.88 -5.51 -27.28
CA LYS A 106 -5.03 -4.09 -26.92
C LYS A 106 -4.41 -3.79 -25.55
N PHE A 107 -4.71 -4.60 -24.54
CA PHE A 107 -4.18 -4.39 -23.20
C PHE A 107 -2.68 -4.64 -23.12
N GLN A 108 -2.15 -5.63 -23.89
CA GLN A 108 -0.70 -5.85 -23.98
C GLN A 108 0.01 -4.59 -24.47
N LYS A 109 -0.47 -3.92 -25.51
CA LYS A 109 0.10 -2.64 -25.98
C LYS A 109 0.06 -1.55 -24.91
N ILE A 110 -0.99 -1.51 -24.09
CA ILE A 110 -1.08 -0.57 -22.96
C ILE A 110 -0.06 -0.93 -21.88
N ILE A 111 0.12 -2.21 -21.56
CA ILE A 111 1.13 -2.69 -20.60
C ILE A 111 2.56 -2.33 -21.05
N ASP A 112 2.85 -2.47 -22.33
CA ASP A 112 4.17 -2.16 -22.91
C ASP A 112 4.44 -0.64 -22.96
N SER A 113 3.41 0.19 -22.80
CA SER A 113 3.58 1.64 -22.73
C SER A 113 4.09 2.08 -21.34
N ILE A 114 4.68 3.28 -21.26
CA ILE A 114 5.11 3.90 -19.99
C ILE A 114 3.94 4.49 -19.19
N SER A 115 2.74 4.61 -19.77
CA SER A 115 1.60 5.29 -19.15
C SER A 115 0.92 4.44 -18.08
N MET A 116 1.21 4.70 -16.84
CA MET A 116 0.50 4.10 -15.69
C MET A 116 -0.99 4.47 -15.67
N VAL A 117 -1.33 5.69 -16.09
CA VAL A 117 -2.73 6.16 -16.17
C VAL A 117 -3.54 5.33 -17.17
N ALA A 118 -2.95 5.00 -18.32
CA ALA A 118 -3.64 4.17 -19.32
C ALA A 118 -3.89 2.74 -18.82
N LYS A 119 -2.88 2.14 -18.12
CA LYS A 119 -3.01 0.82 -17.49
C LYS A 119 -4.12 0.84 -16.44
N PHE A 120 -4.10 1.86 -15.58
CA PHE A 120 -5.06 2.01 -14.51
C PHE A 120 -6.50 2.17 -15.04
N LYS A 121 -6.69 3.02 -16.04
CA LYS A 121 -8.00 3.21 -16.68
C LYS A 121 -8.55 1.89 -17.24
N PHE A 122 -7.73 1.14 -17.98
CA PHE A 122 -8.17 -0.15 -18.53
C PHE A 122 -8.59 -1.15 -17.44
N VAL A 123 -7.75 -1.31 -16.41
CA VAL A 123 -8.04 -2.24 -15.30
C VAL A 123 -9.31 -1.83 -14.56
N ARG A 124 -9.46 -0.53 -14.24
CA ARG A 124 -10.66 -0.01 -13.59
C ARG A 124 -11.91 -0.30 -14.42
N ASP A 125 -11.91 0.07 -15.71
CA ASP A 125 -13.08 -0.08 -16.59
C ASP A 125 -13.50 -1.57 -16.68
N LYS A 126 -12.54 -2.50 -16.71
CA LYS A 126 -12.81 -3.94 -16.69
C LYS A 126 -13.34 -4.44 -15.34
N ILE A 127 -12.83 -3.97 -14.22
CA ILE A 127 -13.36 -4.32 -12.91
C ILE A 127 -14.80 -3.80 -12.75
N GLU A 128 -15.08 -2.57 -13.19
CA GLU A 128 -16.44 -2.03 -13.20
C GLU A 128 -17.40 -2.87 -14.04
N GLU A 129 -16.95 -3.35 -15.21
CA GLU A 129 -17.72 -4.26 -16.07
C GLU A 129 -18.03 -5.58 -15.36
N VAL A 130 -17.04 -6.18 -14.71
CA VAL A 130 -17.21 -7.40 -13.90
C VAL A 130 -18.24 -7.19 -12.79
N MET A 131 -18.12 -6.10 -12.03
CA MET A 131 -19.03 -5.81 -10.92
C MET A 131 -20.48 -5.54 -11.39
N LYS A 132 -20.65 -4.97 -12.58
CA LYS A 132 -21.99 -4.78 -13.18
C LYS A 132 -22.63 -6.10 -13.63
N ASN A 133 -21.82 -6.98 -14.23
CA ASN A 133 -22.31 -8.23 -14.82
C ASN A 133 -22.50 -9.36 -13.80
N ALA A 134 -21.71 -9.36 -12.73
CA ALA A 134 -21.75 -10.37 -11.69
C ALA A 134 -21.86 -9.69 -10.31
N LYS A 135 -23.10 -9.49 -9.84
CA LYS A 135 -23.35 -8.92 -8.52
C LYS A 135 -22.65 -9.78 -7.46
N GLN A 136 -21.94 -9.13 -6.53
CA GLN A 136 -21.16 -9.76 -5.45
C GLN A 136 -19.91 -10.55 -5.90
N ALA A 137 -19.46 -10.40 -7.14
CA ALA A 137 -18.20 -11.01 -7.61
C ALA A 137 -16.97 -10.48 -6.86
N LEU A 138 -17.00 -9.20 -6.52
CA LEU A 138 -15.97 -8.47 -5.76
C LEU A 138 -16.65 -7.59 -4.70
N PRO A 139 -15.94 -7.21 -3.63
CA PRO A 139 -16.44 -6.27 -2.63
C PRO A 139 -16.86 -4.92 -3.25
N ASP A 140 -17.94 -4.33 -2.76
CA ASP A 140 -18.50 -3.07 -3.30
C ASP A 140 -17.50 -1.90 -3.27
N ASN A 141 -16.57 -1.91 -2.31
CA ASN A 141 -15.54 -0.88 -2.17
C ASN A 141 -14.28 -1.13 -3.00
N THR A 142 -14.21 -2.19 -3.81
CA THR A 142 -13.02 -2.57 -4.60
C THR A 142 -12.48 -1.39 -5.41
N ILE A 143 -13.34 -0.73 -6.20
CA ILE A 143 -12.93 0.40 -7.03
C ILE A 143 -12.42 1.57 -6.19
N ILE A 144 -13.12 1.91 -5.10
CA ILE A 144 -12.74 3.03 -4.23
C ILE A 144 -11.36 2.77 -3.60
N VAL A 145 -11.10 1.56 -3.10
CA VAL A 145 -9.82 1.22 -2.49
C VAL A 145 -8.69 1.26 -3.52
N LEU A 146 -8.89 0.67 -4.71
CA LEU A 146 -7.89 0.70 -5.78
C LEU A 146 -7.57 2.12 -6.23
N LEU A 147 -8.60 2.97 -6.44
CA LEU A 147 -8.44 4.35 -6.85
C LEU A 147 -7.73 5.18 -5.78
N SER A 148 -8.26 5.16 -4.57
CA SER A 148 -7.80 6.07 -3.50
C SER A 148 -6.33 5.83 -3.14
N VAL A 149 -5.91 4.57 -3.01
CA VAL A 149 -4.54 4.28 -2.59
C VAL A 149 -3.57 4.45 -3.76
N PHE A 150 -3.95 3.99 -4.96
CA PHE A 150 -3.09 4.13 -6.13
C PHE A 150 -2.85 5.61 -6.48
N ASP A 151 -3.92 6.41 -6.60
CA ASP A 151 -3.78 7.83 -6.97
C ASP A 151 -3.06 8.62 -5.88
N LEU A 152 -3.38 8.38 -4.61
CA LEU A 152 -2.77 9.08 -3.49
C LEU A 152 -1.27 8.80 -3.41
N VAL A 153 -0.89 7.52 -3.36
CA VAL A 153 0.51 7.12 -3.22
C VAL A 153 1.32 7.47 -4.47
N ARG A 154 0.73 7.34 -5.67
CA ARG A 154 1.38 7.72 -6.92
C ARG A 154 1.61 9.23 -7.04
N THR A 155 0.64 10.03 -6.65
CA THR A 155 0.75 11.50 -6.70
C THR A 155 1.85 11.97 -5.77
N GLU A 156 1.84 11.55 -4.52
CA GLU A 156 2.87 11.90 -3.55
C GLU A 156 4.27 11.41 -3.98
N ARG A 157 4.37 10.20 -4.53
CA ARG A 157 5.64 9.66 -5.05
C ARG A 157 6.14 10.50 -6.24
N ASN A 158 5.25 10.95 -7.13
CA ASN A 158 5.64 11.78 -8.27
C ASN A 158 6.09 13.18 -7.81
N ASP A 159 5.41 13.77 -6.85
CA ASP A 159 5.77 15.09 -6.30
C ASP A 159 7.13 15.04 -5.59
N VAL A 160 7.44 13.93 -4.91
CA VAL A 160 8.75 13.70 -4.30
C VAL A 160 9.83 13.42 -5.36
N GLY A 161 9.53 12.60 -6.37
CA GLY A 161 10.51 12.17 -7.38
C GLY A 161 10.77 13.20 -8.48
N HIS A 162 9.82 14.10 -8.73
CA HIS A 162 9.88 15.12 -9.78
C HIS A 162 9.48 16.50 -9.26
N PRO A 163 10.21 17.07 -8.28
CA PRO A 163 9.84 18.33 -7.66
C PRO A 163 9.83 19.47 -8.67
N GLN A 164 8.71 20.18 -8.77
CA GLN A 164 8.52 21.34 -9.65
C GLN A 164 8.83 22.65 -8.90
N GLY A 165 10.10 22.85 -8.55
CA GLY A 165 10.59 24.10 -7.95
C GLY A 165 10.42 24.23 -6.42
N ASN A 166 9.59 23.41 -5.78
CA ASN A 166 9.42 23.37 -4.32
C ASN A 166 9.56 21.97 -3.79
N LEU A 167 10.10 21.83 -2.59
CA LEU A 167 10.08 20.52 -1.89
C LEU A 167 8.64 20.18 -1.49
N PRO A 168 8.23 18.91 -1.63
CA PRO A 168 6.91 18.47 -1.20
C PRO A 168 6.77 18.63 0.32
N ASN A 169 5.62 19.17 0.75
CA ASN A 169 5.31 19.37 2.17
C ASN A 169 4.66 18.12 2.76
N LEU A 170 5.47 17.07 2.97
CA LEU A 170 5.04 15.82 3.55
C LEU A 170 5.05 15.88 5.08
N THR A 171 3.91 15.62 5.69
CA THR A 171 3.81 15.44 7.13
C THR A 171 3.94 13.97 7.52
N ARG A 172 4.42 13.71 8.74
CA ARG A 172 4.51 12.34 9.27
C ARG A 172 3.14 11.66 9.32
N ASP A 173 2.09 12.41 9.67
CA ASP A 173 0.73 11.87 9.74
C ASP A 173 0.18 11.45 8.37
N GLN A 174 0.48 12.19 7.31
CA GLN A 174 0.12 11.79 5.95
C GLN A 174 0.77 10.46 5.57
N VAL A 175 2.10 10.37 5.72
CA VAL A 175 2.82 9.12 5.40
C VAL A 175 2.34 7.95 6.26
N PHE A 176 2.03 8.20 7.53
CA PHE A 176 1.44 7.21 8.43
C PHE A 176 0.10 6.67 7.90
N VAL A 177 -0.78 7.56 7.43
CA VAL A 177 -2.07 7.17 6.84
C VAL A 177 -1.85 6.33 5.58
N TYR A 178 -0.95 6.72 4.68
CA TYR A 178 -0.65 5.96 3.46
C TYR A 178 -0.18 4.54 3.77
N MET A 179 0.72 4.41 4.73
CA MET A 179 1.18 3.10 5.18
C MET A 179 0.05 2.25 5.77
N ARG A 180 -0.86 2.84 6.53
CA ARG A 180 -2.01 2.09 7.09
C ARG A 180 -3.04 1.66 6.04
N MET A 181 -3.15 2.38 4.93
CA MET A 181 -4.03 2.02 3.81
C MET A 181 -3.43 0.95 2.91
N PHE A 182 -2.11 0.85 2.83
CA PHE A 182 -1.41 -0.04 1.90
C PHE A 182 -1.77 -1.54 2.06
N PRO A 183 -1.89 -2.13 3.26
CA PRO A 183 -2.31 -3.51 3.43
C PRO A 183 -3.70 -3.81 2.85
N GLN A 184 -4.66 -2.90 3.05
CA GLN A 184 -6.00 -3.05 2.49
C GLN A 184 -5.99 -2.98 0.96
N TYR A 185 -5.18 -2.10 0.39
CA TYR A 185 -4.96 -2.04 -1.06
C TYR A 185 -4.42 -3.36 -1.61
N CYS A 186 -3.37 -3.92 -1.00
CA CYS A 186 -2.79 -5.20 -1.40
C CYS A 186 -3.80 -6.35 -1.27
N LEU A 187 -4.62 -6.36 -0.21
CA LEU A 187 -5.67 -7.36 -0.03
C LEU A 187 -6.71 -7.27 -1.16
N THR A 188 -7.18 -6.06 -1.47
CA THR A 188 -8.14 -5.84 -2.55
C THR A 188 -7.56 -6.27 -3.91
N VAL A 189 -6.28 -5.96 -4.19
CA VAL A 189 -5.60 -6.45 -5.40
C VAL A 189 -5.60 -7.98 -5.43
N GLN A 190 -5.27 -8.65 -4.33
CA GLN A 190 -5.24 -10.11 -4.24
C GLN A 190 -6.63 -10.75 -4.44
N GLU A 191 -7.69 -10.11 -3.95
CA GLU A 191 -9.08 -10.53 -4.18
C GLU A 191 -9.43 -10.48 -5.67
N VAL A 192 -9.09 -9.40 -6.36
CA VAL A 192 -9.30 -9.27 -7.81
C VAL A 192 -8.45 -10.28 -8.59
N GLU A 193 -7.19 -10.47 -8.25
CA GLU A 193 -6.33 -11.48 -8.87
C GLU A 193 -6.90 -12.90 -8.70
N SER A 194 -7.40 -13.20 -7.51
CA SER A 194 -8.00 -14.50 -7.20
C SER A 194 -9.28 -14.74 -8.02
N TYR A 195 -10.11 -13.71 -8.17
CA TYR A 195 -11.28 -13.75 -9.03
C TYR A 195 -10.90 -14.01 -10.50
N LEU A 196 -9.90 -13.29 -11.02
CA LEU A 196 -9.45 -13.41 -12.41
C LEU A 196 -8.80 -14.77 -12.74
N LYS A 197 -8.23 -15.46 -11.74
CA LYS A 197 -7.69 -16.82 -11.92
C LYS A 197 -8.79 -17.86 -12.17
N THR A 198 -9.94 -17.69 -11.52
CA THR A 198 -11.06 -18.63 -11.60
C THR A 198 -12.11 -18.22 -12.65
N ASN A 199 -12.21 -16.94 -12.93
CA ASN A 199 -13.22 -16.36 -13.81
C ASN A 199 -12.54 -15.57 -14.93
N LYS A 200 -12.64 -16.08 -16.15
CA LYS A 200 -12.21 -15.31 -17.33
C LYS A 200 -13.21 -14.17 -17.60
N VAL A 201 -12.71 -13.01 -17.97
CA VAL A 201 -13.48 -11.78 -18.22
C VAL A 201 -13.31 -11.30 -19.66
#